data_9390457832dfbf1839926d436a1ed16d
#
_entry.id   9390457832dfbf1839926d436a1ed16d
#
_cell.length_a   1.000
_cell.length_b   1.000
_cell.length_c   1.000
_cell.angle_alpha   90.00
_cell.angle_beta   90.00
_cell.angle_gamma   90.00
#
_symmetry.space_group_name_H-M   'P 1'
#
loop_
_entity.id
_entity.type
_entity.pdbx_description
1 polymer ?
#
loop_
_entity_poly.entity_id
_entity_poly.type
_entity_poly.pdbx_seq_one_letter_code
_entity_poly.pdbx_strand_id
1 'polypeptide(L)'
;MHAVLLDFNGTMFFDTRFHMEAWSKIYHELHPEDKSPLASTKICGPCNDVILKNMAPWLTPGERQQYSEKKEALYREACRNDPASLHLVAGAEELLQGLQKRGIPFALASASIKANVDFYFDSFPIGHWLKQQDVVYDDGSYADKGEMHLEAARRLGVPFSECLVIEDSVTAIALAKRNGAGRI
;
A
#
# COMPACT_ATOMS: atom_id res chain seq x y z
N MET A 1 0.44 24.13 -4.33
CA MET A 1 0.14 22.84 -3.67
C MET A 1 -1.00 23.09 -2.72
N HIS A 2 -2.16 22.47 -3.00
CA HIS A 2 -3.37 22.69 -2.23
C HIS A 2 -3.82 21.44 -1.46
N ALA A 3 -3.28 20.25 -1.79
CA ALA A 3 -3.51 19.01 -1.05
C ALA A 3 -2.29 18.08 -1.11
N VAL A 4 -2.22 17.11 -0.20
CA VAL A 4 -1.20 16.05 -0.17
C VAL A 4 -1.88 14.70 -0.21
N LEU A 5 -1.44 13.84 -1.13
CA LEU A 5 -1.86 12.45 -1.24
C LEU A 5 -0.69 11.56 -0.81
N LEU A 6 -0.94 10.70 0.15
CA LEU A 6 0.08 9.88 0.79
C LEU A 6 -0.15 8.41 0.43
N ASP A 7 0.89 7.73 0.01
CA ASP A 7 0.92 6.28 0.10
C ASP A 7 1.27 5.84 1.53
N PHE A 8 1.07 4.57 1.85
CA PHE A 8 1.35 4.03 3.17
C PHE A 8 2.55 3.06 3.18
N ASN A 9 2.46 1.99 2.41
CA ASN A 9 3.46 0.92 2.39
C ASN A 9 4.74 1.35 1.67
N GLY A 10 5.89 1.23 2.31
CA GLY A 10 7.15 1.74 1.78
C GLY A 10 7.35 3.25 1.94
N THR A 11 6.29 4.01 2.22
CA THR A 11 6.30 5.47 2.34
C THR A 11 6.16 5.92 3.79
N MET A 12 5.05 5.63 4.45
CA MET A 12 4.80 5.99 5.84
C MET A 12 5.18 4.87 6.81
N PHE A 13 5.26 3.66 6.32
CA PHE A 13 5.68 2.46 7.05
C PHE A 13 6.63 1.65 6.18
N PHE A 14 7.86 1.39 6.65
CA PHE A 14 8.84 0.58 5.93
C PHE A 14 8.61 -0.90 6.17
N ASP A 15 7.73 -1.49 5.38
CA ASP A 15 7.19 -2.83 5.56
C ASP A 15 7.62 -3.86 4.51
N THR A 16 8.43 -3.49 3.55
CA THR A 16 8.88 -4.36 2.44
C THR A 16 9.35 -5.74 2.92
N ARG A 17 10.07 -5.79 4.05
CA ARG A 17 10.57 -7.06 4.61
C ARG A 17 9.44 -7.99 5.05
N PHE A 18 8.35 -7.47 5.60
CA PHE A 18 7.19 -8.25 6.02
C PHE A 18 6.43 -8.82 4.82
N HIS A 19 6.32 -8.02 3.75
CA HIS A 19 5.79 -8.51 2.48
C HIS A 19 6.69 -9.62 1.90
N MET A 20 8.02 -9.46 1.95
CA MET A 20 8.97 -10.48 1.50
C MET A 20 8.82 -11.78 2.31
N GLU A 21 8.70 -11.69 3.63
CA GLU A 21 8.50 -12.85 4.50
C GLU A 21 7.19 -13.58 4.15
N ALA A 22 6.08 -12.85 4.04
CA ALA A 22 4.80 -13.42 3.69
C ALA A 22 4.83 -14.11 2.31
N TRP A 23 5.38 -13.45 1.30
CA TRP A 23 5.54 -14.03 -0.03
C TRP A 23 6.48 -15.25 -0.05
N SER A 24 7.54 -15.24 0.75
CA SER A 24 8.44 -16.39 0.87
C SER A 24 7.70 -17.61 1.42
N LYS A 25 6.85 -17.43 2.42
CA LYS A 25 6.00 -18.51 2.97
C LYS A 25 5.05 -19.07 1.91
N ILE A 26 4.38 -18.20 1.15
CA ILE A 26 3.48 -18.62 0.04
C ILE A 26 4.26 -19.34 -1.05
N TYR A 27 5.44 -18.82 -1.45
CA TYR A 27 6.28 -19.43 -2.48
C TYR A 27 6.68 -20.85 -2.11
N HIS A 28 7.22 -21.07 -0.92
CA HIS A 28 7.66 -22.40 -0.48
C HIS A 28 6.51 -23.38 -0.23
N GLU A 29 5.31 -22.89 0.05
CA GLU A 29 4.12 -23.73 0.10
C GLU A 29 3.71 -24.22 -1.30
N LEU A 30 3.79 -23.34 -2.32
CA LEU A 30 3.47 -23.64 -3.70
C LEU A 30 4.58 -24.44 -4.40
N HIS A 31 5.82 -24.32 -3.92
CA HIS A 31 7.03 -24.95 -4.48
C HIS A 31 7.84 -25.65 -3.38
N PRO A 32 7.32 -26.72 -2.76
CA PRO A 32 7.95 -27.34 -1.58
C PRO A 32 9.35 -27.91 -1.86
N GLU A 33 9.67 -28.22 -3.11
CA GLU A 33 10.99 -28.73 -3.53
C GLU A 33 12.02 -27.61 -3.73
N ASP A 34 11.57 -26.36 -3.97
CA ASP A 34 12.49 -25.23 -4.14
C ASP A 34 12.84 -24.61 -2.78
N LYS A 35 14.11 -24.70 -2.38
CA LYS A 35 14.63 -24.11 -1.14
C LYS A 35 15.38 -22.80 -1.36
N SER A 36 15.39 -22.28 -2.59
CA SER A 36 16.07 -21.03 -2.90
C SER A 36 15.32 -19.82 -2.31
N PRO A 37 16.04 -18.75 -1.95
CA PRO A 37 15.41 -17.51 -1.53
C PRO A 37 14.54 -16.90 -2.64
N LEU A 38 13.35 -16.43 -2.29
CA LEU A 38 12.51 -15.71 -3.25
C LEU A 38 13.14 -14.36 -3.60
N ALA A 39 13.37 -14.12 -4.89
CA ALA A 39 13.91 -12.85 -5.35
C ALA A 39 12.86 -11.74 -5.27
N SER A 40 13.22 -10.59 -4.70
CA SER A 40 12.34 -9.41 -4.56
C SER A 40 11.78 -8.91 -5.88
N THR A 41 12.56 -9.02 -6.96
CA THR A 41 12.15 -8.63 -8.32
C THR A 41 10.93 -9.39 -8.86
N LYS A 42 10.60 -10.53 -8.26
CA LYS A 42 9.44 -11.34 -8.65
C LYS A 42 8.12 -10.84 -8.04
N ILE A 43 8.19 -10.03 -6.99
CA ILE A 43 7.02 -9.67 -6.16
C ILE A 43 6.85 -8.17 -5.92
N CYS A 44 7.78 -7.32 -6.37
CA CYS A 44 7.66 -5.87 -6.22
C CYS A 44 6.98 -5.27 -7.45
N GLY A 45 5.93 -4.48 -7.23
CA GLY A 45 5.24 -3.67 -8.23
C GLY A 45 3.89 -4.20 -8.71
N PRO A 46 3.75 -5.49 -9.13
CA PRO A 46 2.44 -6.01 -9.54
C PRO A 46 1.48 -6.26 -8.36
N CYS A 47 0.16 -6.34 -8.66
CA CYS A 47 -0.82 -6.79 -7.68
C CYS A 47 -0.68 -8.29 -7.39
N ASN A 48 -1.26 -8.74 -6.27
CA ASN A 48 -1.14 -10.12 -5.79
C ASN A 48 -1.59 -11.17 -6.82
N ASP A 49 -2.67 -10.92 -7.58
CA ASP A 49 -3.15 -11.86 -8.60
C ASP A 49 -2.11 -12.08 -9.71
N VAL A 50 -1.47 -11.01 -10.17
CA VAL A 50 -0.41 -11.08 -11.20
C VAL A 50 0.82 -11.81 -10.65
N ILE A 51 1.22 -11.54 -9.40
CA ILE A 51 2.33 -12.24 -8.75
C ILE A 51 2.03 -13.73 -8.68
N LEU A 52 0.85 -14.11 -8.18
CA LEU A 52 0.43 -15.51 -8.05
C LEU A 52 0.31 -16.20 -9.41
N LYS A 53 -0.24 -15.53 -10.43
CA LYS A 53 -0.32 -16.07 -11.79
C LYS A 53 1.05 -16.36 -12.37
N ASN A 54 2.04 -15.51 -12.11
CA ASN A 54 3.41 -15.72 -12.57
C ASN A 54 4.15 -16.78 -11.74
N MET A 55 3.88 -16.83 -10.43
CA MET A 55 4.49 -17.76 -9.49
C MET A 55 3.95 -19.19 -9.65
N ALA A 56 2.63 -19.33 -9.85
CA ALA A 56 1.92 -20.59 -9.89
C ALA A 56 0.81 -20.57 -10.97
N PRO A 57 1.16 -20.64 -12.25
CA PRO A 57 0.20 -20.49 -13.37
C PRO A 57 -0.89 -21.58 -13.42
N TRP A 58 -0.74 -22.64 -12.66
CA TRP A 58 -1.74 -23.72 -12.53
C TRP A 58 -2.90 -23.38 -11.57
N LEU A 59 -2.76 -22.32 -10.75
CA LEU A 59 -3.83 -21.92 -9.84
C LEU A 59 -5.02 -21.32 -10.61
N THR A 60 -6.21 -21.75 -10.24
CA THR A 60 -7.45 -21.12 -10.67
C THR A 60 -7.60 -19.70 -10.11
N PRO A 61 -8.44 -18.84 -10.68
CA PRO A 61 -8.70 -17.51 -10.12
C PRO A 61 -9.15 -17.55 -8.64
N GLY A 62 -9.99 -18.53 -8.27
CA GLY A 62 -10.45 -18.70 -6.89
C GLY A 62 -9.33 -19.08 -5.91
N GLU A 63 -8.43 -19.97 -6.33
CA GLU A 63 -7.26 -20.33 -5.52
C GLU A 63 -6.30 -19.15 -5.38
N ARG A 64 -6.06 -18.37 -6.44
CA ARG A 64 -5.25 -17.15 -6.35
C ARG A 64 -5.83 -16.14 -5.37
N GLN A 65 -7.15 -15.98 -5.34
CA GLN A 65 -7.82 -15.13 -4.35
C GLN A 65 -7.55 -15.63 -2.93
N GLN A 66 -7.69 -16.93 -2.66
CA GLN A 66 -7.41 -17.53 -1.36
C GLN A 66 -5.93 -17.34 -0.94
N TYR A 67 -4.99 -17.54 -1.86
CA TYR A 67 -3.57 -17.32 -1.59
C TYR A 67 -3.23 -15.85 -1.38
N SER A 68 -3.90 -14.93 -2.07
CA SER A 68 -3.78 -13.50 -1.84
C SER A 68 -4.22 -13.14 -0.42
N GLU A 69 -5.39 -13.59 0.01
CA GLU A 69 -5.91 -13.36 1.36
C GLU A 69 -5.00 -13.95 2.44
N LYS A 70 -4.51 -15.18 2.21
CA LYS A 70 -3.54 -15.86 3.09
C LYS A 70 -2.24 -15.07 3.20
N LYS A 71 -1.70 -14.59 2.08
CA LYS A 71 -0.50 -13.76 2.05
C LYS A 71 -0.69 -12.48 2.89
N GLU A 72 -1.82 -11.80 2.75
CA GLU A 72 -2.07 -10.59 3.51
C GLU A 72 -2.26 -10.87 5.02
N ALA A 73 -2.83 -12.03 5.38
CA ALA A 73 -2.90 -12.47 6.77
C ALA A 73 -1.49 -12.73 7.35
N LEU A 74 -0.61 -13.42 6.59
CA LEU A 74 0.78 -13.67 6.98
C LEU A 74 1.58 -12.37 7.10
N TYR A 75 1.36 -11.39 6.24
CA TYR A 75 1.96 -10.07 6.34
C TYR A 75 1.59 -9.38 7.66
N ARG A 76 0.30 -9.31 8.00
CA ARG A 76 -0.14 -8.72 9.27
C ARG A 76 0.38 -9.48 10.49
N GLU A 77 0.49 -10.79 10.40
CA GLU A 77 1.09 -11.62 11.44
C GLU A 77 2.58 -11.29 11.61
N ALA A 78 3.34 -11.22 10.52
CA ALA A 78 4.75 -10.86 10.55
C ALA A 78 4.98 -9.47 11.18
N CYS A 79 4.14 -8.49 10.84
CA CYS A 79 4.18 -7.17 11.45
C CYS A 79 3.95 -7.23 12.98
N ARG A 80 2.92 -7.98 13.43
CA ARG A 80 2.60 -8.10 14.87
C ARG A 80 3.69 -8.82 15.66
N ASN A 81 4.42 -9.72 15.02
CA ASN A 81 5.51 -10.48 15.64
C ASN A 81 6.80 -9.67 15.81
N ASP A 82 6.87 -8.48 15.22
CA ASP A 82 8.00 -7.55 15.39
C ASP A 82 7.50 -6.15 15.80
N PRO A 83 7.03 -6.00 17.05
CA PRO A 83 6.51 -4.72 17.53
C PRO A 83 7.56 -3.60 17.55
N ALA A 84 8.84 -3.93 17.62
CA ALA A 84 9.92 -2.93 17.59
C ALA A 84 10.01 -2.19 16.25
N SER A 85 9.58 -2.82 15.16
CA SER A 85 9.57 -2.22 13.83
C SER A 85 8.18 -1.74 13.40
N LEU A 86 7.16 -1.97 14.23
CA LEU A 86 5.78 -1.55 13.95
C LEU A 86 5.58 -0.08 14.38
N HIS A 87 6.19 0.83 13.64
CA HIS A 87 6.10 2.27 13.86
C HIS A 87 6.14 3.03 12.53
N LEU A 88 5.57 4.22 12.51
CA LEU A 88 5.67 5.11 11.34
C LEU A 88 7.13 5.54 11.12
N VAL A 89 7.47 5.86 9.88
CA VAL A 89 8.79 6.41 9.56
C VAL A 89 9.02 7.74 10.28
N ALA A 90 10.27 8.05 10.58
CA ALA A 90 10.63 9.30 11.24
C ALA A 90 10.11 10.50 10.44
N GLY A 91 9.46 11.44 11.10
CA GLY A 91 8.90 12.64 10.49
C GLY A 91 7.46 12.49 9.94
N ALA A 92 6.89 11.28 9.90
CA ALA A 92 5.53 11.08 9.37
C ALA A 92 4.47 11.75 10.25
N GLU A 93 4.57 11.60 11.57
CA GLU A 93 3.63 12.23 12.49
C GLU A 93 3.75 13.76 12.47
N GLU A 94 4.97 14.29 12.44
CA GLU A 94 5.24 15.71 12.31
C GLU A 94 4.69 16.28 10.99
N LEU A 95 4.81 15.53 9.90
CA LEU A 95 4.22 15.90 8.60
C LEU A 95 2.70 16.00 8.71
N LEU A 96 2.03 14.96 9.20
CA LEU A 96 0.57 14.92 9.33
C LEU A 96 0.06 16.05 10.24
N GLN A 97 0.70 16.24 11.39
CA GLN A 97 0.40 17.33 12.30
C GLN A 97 0.63 18.71 11.64
N GLY A 98 1.73 18.83 10.88
CA GLY A 98 2.05 20.07 10.17
C GLY A 98 1.04 20.42 9.09
N LEU A 99 0.54 19.43 8.33
CA LEU A 99 -0.52 19.59 7.34
C LEU A 99 -1.82 20.03 8.01
N GLN A 100 -2.22 19.33 9.06
CA GLN A 100 -3.44 19.66 9.83
C GLN A 100 -3.40 21.08 10.41
N LYS A 101 -2.29 21.48 11.05
CA LYS A 101 -2.12 22.83 11.61
C LYS A 101 -2.18 23.93 10.55
N ARG A 102 -1.78 23.65 9.32
CA ARG A 102 -1.83 24.61 8.20
C ARG A 102 -3.14 24.57 7.42
N GLY A 103 -4.07 23.69 7.79
CA GLY A 103 -5.32 23.51 7.05
C GLY A 103 -5.11 22.99 5.63
N ILE A 104 -3.99 22.29 5.36
CA ILE A 104 -3.73 21.64 4.07
C ILE A 104 -4.43 20.30 4.07
N PRO A 105 -5.45 20.08 3.21
CA PRO A 105 -6.12 18.80 3.13
C PRO A 105 -5.16 17.70 2.66
N PHE A 106 -5.33 16.49 3.18
CA PHE A 106 -4.55 15.34 2.80
C PHE A 106 -5.38 14.06 2.90
N ALA A 107 -5.03 13.06 2.11
CA ALA A 107 -5.67 11.76 2.11
C ALA A 107 -4.63 10.64 1.96
N LEU A 108 -4.99 9.47 2.46
CA LEU A 108 -4.25 8.23 2.23
C LEU A 108 -4.84 7.54 1.01
N ALA A 109 -3.98 7.16 0.06
CA ALA A 109 -4.32 6.33 -1.09
C ALA A 109 -3.35 5.13 -1.13
N SER A 110 -3.83 3.95 -0.74
CA SER A 110 -3.01 2.74 -0.60
C SER A 110 -3.53 1.60 -1.47
N ALA A 111 -2.65 0.91 -2.19
CA ALA A 111 -3.00 -0.31 -2.92
C ALA A 111 -3.21 -1.53 -1.98
N SER A 112 -3.36 -1.31 -0.71
CA SER A 112 -3.68 -2.33 0.29
C SER A 112 -5.16 -2.65 0.31
N ILE A 113 -5.51 -3.90 0.63
CA ILE A 113 -6.89 -4.33 0.88
C ILE A 113 -7.42 -3.75 2.19
N LYS A 114 -8.76 -3.72 2.33
CA LYS A 114 -9.42 -3.17 3.54
C LYS A 114 -8.87 -3.74 4.86
N ALA A 115 -8.64 -5.04 4.94
CA ALA A 115 -8.13 -5.68 6.16
C ALA A 115 -6.74 -5.18 6.59
N ASN A 116 -5.91 -4.73 5.63
CA ASN A 116 -4.64 -4.10 5.95
C ASN A 116 -4.83 -2.65 6.39
N VAL A 117 -5.76 -1.92 5.78
CA VAL A 117 -6.11 -0.56 6.24
C VAL A 117 -6.66 -0.61 7.68
N ASP A 118 -7.54 -1.56 8.00
CA ASP A 118 -8.03 -1.78 9.36
C ASP A 118 -6.84 -2.00 10.33
N PHE A 119 -5.92 -2.88 9.95
CA PHE A 119 -4.70 -3.15 10.72
C PHE A 119 -3.82 -1.90 10.92
N TYR A 120 -3.72 -1.01 9.91
CA TYR A 120 -2.94 0.23 10.06
C TYR A 120 -3.56 1.18 11.09
N PHE A 121 -4.89 1.32 11.10
CA PHE A 121 -5.58 2.13 12.10
C PHE A 121 -5.52 1.55 13.51
N ASP A 122 -5.46 0.23 13.63
CA ASP A 122 -5.29 -0.46 14.92
C ASP A 122 -3.85 -0.36 15.46
N SER A 123 -2.86 -0.29 14.56
CA SER A 123 -1.43 -0.42 14.91
C SER A 123 -0.69 0.90 14.98
N PHE A 124 -1.16 1.93 14.28
CA PHE A 124 -0.50 3.24 14.18
C PHE A 124 -1.44 4.37 14.62
N PRO A 125 -0.91 5.48 15.16
CA PRO A 125 -1.74 6.59 15.65
C PRO A 125 -2.36 7.43 14.52
N ILE A 126 -2.44 6.92 13.29
CA ILE A 126 -2.93 7.67 12.11
C ILE A 126 -4.38 8.14 12.23
N GLY A 127 -5.18 7.48 13.08
CA GLY A 127 -6.55 7.89 13.39
C GLY A 127 -6.66 9.27 14.09
N HIS A 128 -5.55 9.83 14.58
CA HIS A 128 -5.52 11.21 15.10
C HIS A 128 -5.69 12.26 13.99
N TRP A 129 -5.33 11.92 12.74
CA TRP A 129 -5.31 12.85 11.61
C TRP A 129 -6.22 12.44 10.46
N LEU A 130 -6.46 11.14 10.30
CA LEU A 130 -7.22 10.56 9.21
C LEU A 130 -8.43 9.81 9.74
N LYS A 131 -9.52 9.85 9.00
CA LYS A 131 -10.65 8.95 9.24
C LYS A 131 -10.54 7.76 8.27
N GLN A 132 -10.73 6.57 8.79
CA GLN A 132 -10.60 5.34 8.00
C GLN A 132 -11.51 5.32 6.77
N GLN A 133 -12.70 5.89 6.87
CA GLN A 133 -13.66 5.98 5.75
C GLN A 133 -13.18 6.90 4.62
N ASP A 134 -12.23 7.79 4.88
CA ASP A 134 -11.71 8.74 3.91
C ASP A 134 -10.48 8.18 3.16
N VAL A 135 -9.98 7.00 3.57
CA VAL A 135 -8.88 6.32 2.89
C VAL A 135 -9.35 5.72 1.57
N VAL A 136 -8.61 5.97 0.50
CA VAL A 136 -8.75 5.24 -0.76
C VAL A 136 -7.89 3.99 -0.68
N TYR A 137 -8.49 2.81 -0.78
CA TYR A 137 -7.81 1.52 -0.70
C TYR A 137 -8.27 0.60 -1.85
N ASP A 138 -7.55 -0.49 -2.08
CA ASP A 138 -7.91 -1.46 -3.11
C ASP A 138 -9.15 -2.27 -2.68
N ASP A 139 -10.29 -1.91 -3.24
CA ASP A 139 -11.56 -2.62 -3.11
C ASP A 139 -11.96 -3.38 -4.39
N GLY A 140 -11.05 -3.42 -5.36
CA GLY A 140 -11.25 -4.03 -6.67
C GLY A 140 -11.96 -3.12 -7.69
N SER A 141 -12.29 -1.88 -7.34
CA SER A 141 -12.97 -0.94 -8.24
C SER A 141 -12.00 -0.10 -9.10
N TYR A 142 -10.72 -0.06 -8.74
CA TYR A 142 -9.69 0.73 -9.39
C TYR A 142 -8.83 -0.13 -10.31
N ALA A 143 -8.56 0.36 -11.53
CA ALA A 143 -7.69 -0.33 -12.48
C ALA A 143 -6.22 -0.28 -12.06
N ASP A 144 -5.79 0.82 -11.43
CA ASP A 144 -4.42 1.02 -10.97
C ASP A 144 -4.32 2.08 -9.85
N LYS A 145 -3.12 2.23 -9.30
CA LYS A 145 -2.82 3.23 -8.26
C LYS A 145 -3.04 4.68 -8.73
N GLY A 146 -2.94 4.94 -10.01
CA GLY A 146 -3.19 6.26 -10.58
C GLY A 146 -4.66 6.68 -10.45
N GLU A 147 -5.60 5.75 -10.64
CA GLU A 147 -7.03 6.01 -10.40
C GLU A 147 -7.32 6.24 -8.91
N MET A 148 -6.63 5.52 -8.03
CA MET A 148 -6.76 5.75 -6.58
C MET A 148 -6.29 7.14 -6.17
N HIS A 149 -5.20 7.66 -6.75
CA HIS A 149 -4.74 9.03 -6.52
C HIS A 149 -5.77 10.06 -7.03
N LEU A 150 -6.35 9.84 -8.23
CA LEU A 150 -7.39 10.71 -8.77
C LEU A 150 -8.62 10.74 -7.87
N GLU A 151 -9.05 9.58 -7.38
CA GLU A 151 -10.18 9.47 -6.47
C GLU A 151 -9.89 10.17 -5.12
N ALA A 152 -8.68 10.04 -4.58
CA ALA A 152 -8.29 10.73 -3.35
C ALA A 152 -8.33 12.25 -3.53
N ALA A 153 -7.82 12.78 -4.64
CA ALA A 153 -7.92 14.21 -4.97
C ALA A 153 -9.38 14.66 -5.11
N ARG A 154 -10.22 13.86 -5.79
CA ARG A 154 -11.65 14.13 -5.96
C ARG A 154 -12.38 14.19 -4.61
N ARG A 155 -12.10 13.27 -3.67
CA ARG A 155 -12.68 13.28 -2.31
C ARG A 155 -12.28 14.51 -1.52
N LEU A 156 -11.05 15.00 -1.70
CA LEU A 156 -10.59 16.26 -1.09
C LEU A 156 -11.14 17.51 -1.77
N GLY A 157 -11.79 17.40 -2.93
CA GLY A 157 -12.29 18.53 -3.71
C GLY A 157 -11.19 19.41 -4.31
N VAL A 158 -10.01 18.85 -4.56
CA VAL A 158 -8.83 19.57 -5.09
C VAL A 158 -8.46 19.01 -6.46
N PRO A 159 -8.20 19.87 -7.47
CA PRO A 159 -7.67 19.40 -8.76
C PRO A 159 -6.38 18.60 -8.57
N PHE A 160 -6.25 17.47 -9.26
CA PHE A 160 -5.06 16.61 -9.11
C PHE A 160 -3.76 17.33 -9.49
N SER A 161 -3.84 18.27 -10.46
CA SER A 161 -2.73 19.15 -10.85
C SER A 161 -2.24 20.11 -9.74
N GLU A 162 -2.98 20.22 -8.65
CA GLU A 162 -2.63 21.03 -7.47
C GLU A 162 -2.20 20.17 -6.28
N CYS A 163 -2.23 18.85 -6.42
CA CYS A 163 -1.82 17.89 -5.38
C CYS A 163 -0.33 17.61 -5.42
N LEU A 164 0.25 17.40 -4.24
CA LEU A 164 1.53 16.71 -4.04
C LEU A 164 1.22 15.24 -3.78
N VAL A 165 1.83 14.34 -4.53
CA VAL A 165 1.83 12.89 -4.26
C VAL A 165 3.13 12.51 -3.57
N ILE A 166 3.07 11.74 -2.47
CA ILE A 166 4.22 11.16 -1.79
C ILE A 166 4.10 9.65 -1.91
N GLU A 167 5.07 9.03 -2.60
CA GLU A 167 4.98 7.66 -3.09
C GLU A 167 6.39 7.08 -3.29
N ASP A 168 6.59 5.78 -3.03
CA ASP A 168 7.87 5.08 -3.23
C ASP A 168 7.89 4.19 -4.48
N SER A 169 6.72 3.76 -4.94
CA SER A 169 6.59 2.88 -6.11
C SER A 169 6.86 3.62 -7.42
N VAL A 170 7.90 3.20 -8.14
CA VAL A 170 8.25 3.77 -9.46
C VAL A 170 7.06 3.72 -10.43
N THR A 171 6.27 2.64 -10.41
CA THR A 171 5.08 2.50 -11.23
C THR A 171 4.01 3.51 -10.85
N ALA A 172 3.71 3.66 -9.55
CA ALA A 172 2.72 4.62 -9.08
C ALA A 172 3.15 6.08 -9.31
N ILE A 173 4.45 6.39 -9.17
CA ILE A 173 5.04 7.68 -9.53
C ILE A 173 4.82 7.97 -11.02
N ALA A 174 5.10 7.00 -11.90
CA ALA A 174 4.88 7.16 -13.33
C ALA A 174 3.40 7.39 -13.69
N LEU A 175 2.48 6.68 -13.01
CA LEU A 175 1.04 6.86 -13.14
C LEU A 175 0.60 8.25 -12.67
N ALA A 176 1.05 8.70 -11.50
CA ALA A 176 0.74 10.03 -10.98
C ALA A 176 1.21 11.14 -11.93
N LYS A 177 2.43 11.00 -12.47
CA LYS A 177 2.98 11.93 -13.48
C LYS A 177 2.15 11.94 -14.77
N ARG A 178 1.83 10.76 -15.29
CA ARG A 178 0.99 10.61 -16.50
C ARG A 178 -0.38 11.26 -16.32
N ASN A 179 -0.97 11.13 -15.14
CA ASN A 179 -2.27 11.68 -14.80
C ASN A 179 -2.24 13.17 -14.43
N GLY A 180 -1.07 13.81 -14.45
CA GLY A 180 -0.94 15.25 -14.26
C GLY A 180 -0.92 15.72 -12.81
N ALA A 181 -0.31 14.96 -11.91
CA ALA A 181 -0.06 15.41 -10.54
C ALA A 181 0.73 16.73 -10.52
N GLY A 182 0.42 17.62 -9.58
CA GLY A 182 1.10 18.92 -9.48
C GLY A 182 2.56 18.78 -9.08
N ARG A 183 2.85 17.85 -8.15
CA ARG A 183 4.19 17.46 -7.69
C ARG A 183 4.18 15.99 -7.26
N ILE A 184 5.36 15.40 -7.30
CA ILE A 184 5.60 14.04 -6.82
C ILE A 184 6.90 14.04 -6.02
#